data_2c6354c20c022f5610851a121b1905a7
#
_entry.id   2c6354c20c022f5610851a121b1905a7
#
_cell.length_a   1.000
_cell.length_b   1.000
_cell.length_c   1.000
_cell.angle_alpha   90.00
_cell.angle_beta   90.00
_cell.angle_gamma   90.00
#
_symmetry.space_group_name_H-M   'P 1'
#
loop_
_entity.id
_entity.type
_entity.pdbx_description
1 polymer ?
#
loop_
_entity_poly.entity_id
_entity_poly.type
_entity_poly.pdbx_seq_one_letter_code
_entity_poly.pdbx_strand_id
1 'polypeptide(L)'
;FVMDAASPFVSNCIFDAANEAGANYASMGTWSVPKEEPAFGTGFEGSYIEPMTKYNFDRHADWKQKGQMACICLGIDPGVVNVFAKYAAEYLFDELQEVHVKDGGNLTPPEREKNRILFGFNPWTVLDEVMNPNAEWDREQGFLIEDAFAGEEEFQMPEPFGLNRLVK
;
A
#
# COMPACT_ATOMS: atom_id res chain seq x y z
N PHE A 1 -2.71 -0.55 24.07
CA PHE A 1 -2.27 -0.91 22.70
C PHE A 1 -3.49 -1.21 21.83
N VAL A 2 -3.54 -0.62 20.66
CA VAL A 2 -4.59 -0.84 19.65
C VAL A 2 -3.99 -1.56 18.46
N MET A 3 -4.54 -2.73 18.13
CA MET A 3 -4.23 -3.45 16.88
C MET A 3 -5.41 -3.22 15.91
N ASP A 4 -5.17 -2.48 14.87
CA ASP A 4 -6.18 -2.18 13.85
C ASP A 4 -6.12 -3.22 12.74
N ALA A 5 -7.18 -4.02 12.65
CA ALA A 5 -7.44 -4.99 11.58
C ALA A 5 -8.74 -4.68 10.85
N ALA A 6 -9.21 -3.43 10.94
CA ALA A 6 -10.42 -2.97 10.28
C ALA A 6 -10.16 -2.64 8.79
N SER A 7 -11.22 -2.26 8.10
CA SER A 7 -11.09 -1.74 6.75
C SER A 7 -10.24 -0.46 6.73
N PRO A 8 -9.33 -0.28 5.77
CA PRO A 8 -8.49 0.90 5.66
C PRO A 8 -9.25 2.23 5.73
N PHE A 9 -10.47 2.28 5.25
CA PHE A 9 -11.33 3.48 5.26
C PHE A 9 -11.60 4.08 6.66
N VAL A 10 -11.48 3.28 7.72
CA VAL A 10 -11.68 3.74 9.09
C VAL A 10 -10.39 3.81 9.90
N SER A 11 -9.27 3.38 9.32
CA SER A 11 -7.99 3.30 10.03
C SER A 11 -7.51 4.64 10.56
N ASN A 12 -7.71 5.73 9.83
CA ASN A 12 -7.33 7.06 10.28
C ASN A 12 -8.11 7.49 11.53
N CYS A 13 -9.39 7.15 11.63
CA CYS A 13 -10.21 7.42 12.80
C CYS A 13 -9.74 6.59 14.02
N ILE A 14 -9.38 5.33 13.80
CA ILE A 14 -8.87 4.44 14.86
C ILE A 14 -7.49 4.92 15.33
N PHE A 15 -6.63 5.33 14.39
CA PHE A 15 -5.32 5.90 14.65
C PHE A 15 -5.41 7.16 15.54
N ASP A 16 -6.30 8.10 15.22
CA ASP A 16 -6.50 9.31 16.00
C ASP A 16 -7.07 8.98 17.38
N ALA A 17 -8.06 8.10 17.46
CA ALA A 17 -8.63 7.65 18.74
C ALA A 17 -7.60 6.96 19.64
N ALA A 18 -6.69 6.16 19.07
CA ALA A 18 -5.60 5.54 19.81
C ALA A 18 -4.63 6.60 20.37
N ASN A 19 -4.31 7.62 19.59
CA ASN A 19 -3.49 8.75 20.02
C ASN A 19 -4.15 9.52 21.17
N GLU A 20 -5.43 9.85 21.05
CA GLU A 20 -6.19 10.54 22.09
C GLU A 20 -6.29 9.73 23.39
N ALA A 21 -6.46 8.41 23.27
CA ALA A 21 -6.54 7.50 24.40
C ALA A 21 -5.17 7.21 25.08
N GLY A 22 -4.07 7.73 24.57
CA GLY A 22 -2.74 7.45 25.10
C GLY A 22 -2.24 6.04 24.80
N ALA A 23 -2.78 5.35 23.80
CA ALA A 23 -2.44 3.99 23.44
C ALA A 23 -1.43 3.96 22.29
N ASN A 24 -0.54 2.96 22.27
CA ASN A 24 0.23 2.63 21.09
C ASN A 24 -0.66 1.97 20.04
N TYR A 25 -0.30 2.12 18.76
CA TYR A 25 -1.09 1.69 17.63
C TYR A 25 -0.30 0.81 16.68
N ALA A 26 -0.98 -0.14 16.06
CA ALA A 26 -0.45 -0.92 14.95
C ALA A 26 -1.54 -1.23 13.93
N SER A 27 -1.21 -1.14 12.64
CA SER A 27 -2.11 -1.51 11.55
C SER A 27 -1.39 -2.23 10.42
N MET A 28 -2.13 -3.07 9.71
CA MET A 28 -1.62 -3.74 8.51
C MET A 28 -1.69 -2.87 7.27
N GLY A 29 -2.61 -1.93 7.21
CA GLY A 29 -2.83 -1.03 6.08
C GLY A 29 -2.73 0.43 6.44
N THR A 30 -2.88 1.26 5.43
CA THR A 30 -2.97 2.73 5.52
C THR A 30 -4.09 3.22 4.62
N TRP A 31 -4.50 4.45 4.83
CA TRP A 31 -5.50 5.09 4.01
C TRP A 31 -5.15 6.56 3.77
N SER A 32 -5.14 6.97 2.51
CA SER A 32 -5.03 8.38 2.15
C SER A 32 -6.40 9.07 2.32
N VAL A 33 -6.39 10.31 2.76
CA VAL A 33 -7.60 11.14 2.77
C VAL A 33 -7.69 11.84 1.44
N PRO A 34 -8.74 11.64 0.63
CA PRO A 34 -8.95 12.38 -0.60
C PRO A 34 -8.95 13.89 -0.31
N LYS A 35 -8.29 14.68 -1.12
CA LYS A 35 -8.30 16.15 -0.96
C LYS A 35 -9.65 16.79 -1.26
N GLU A 36 -10.41 16.18 -2.14
CA GLU A 36 -11.79 16.55 -2.43
C GLU A 36 -12.61 15.26 -2.48
N GLU A 37 -13.86 15.31 -2.00
CA GLU A 37 -14.74 14.16 -2.20
C GLU A 37 -14.90 13.94 -3.71
N PRO A 38 -14.44 12.80 -4.25
CA PRO A 38 -14.69 12.51 -5.65
C PRO A 38 -16.21 12.43 -5.83
N ALA A 39 -16.79 13.37 -6.54
CA ALA A 39 -18.15 13.23 -6.94
C ALA A 39 -18.24 11.94 -7.77
N PHE A 40 -19.02 10.99 -7.32
CA PHE A 40 -19.24 9.71 -7.98
C PHE A 40 -19.54 9.97 -9.46
N GLY A 41 -18.65 9.57 -10.35
CA GLY A 41 -18.80 9.75 -11.80
C GLY A 41 -17.97 10.86 -12.46
N THR A 42 -17.14 11.60 -11.73
CA THR A 42 -16.25 12.63 -12.31
C THR A 42 -14.85 12.14 -12.66
N GLY A 43 -14.60 10.83 -12.52
CA GLY A 43 -13.28 10.24 -12.73
C GLY A 43 -12.39 10.34 -11.49
N PHE A 44 -11.34 9.55 -11.49
CA PHE A 44 -10.36 9.49 -10.39
C PHE A 44 -9.37 10.68 -10.42
N GLU A 45 -9.58 11.67 -11.28
CA GLU A 45 -8.71 12.82 -11.41
C GLU A 45 -8.62 13.61 -10.09
N GLY A 46 -7.45 13.59 -9.49
CA GLY A 46 -7.09 14.44 -8.37
C GLY A 46 -7.43 13.94 -6.97
N SER A 47 -7.96 12.72 -6.81
CA SER A 47 -8.36 12.22 -5.49
C SER A 47 -7.17 11.83 -4.61
N TYR A 48 -6.09 11.31 -5.17
CA TYR A 48 -4.95 10.79 -4.42
C TYR A 48 -3.64 11.29 -5.03
N ILE A 49 -3.18 12.44 -4.61
CA ILE A 49 -1.91 13.03 -5.07
C ILE A 49 -0.83 12.99 -3.99
N GLU A 50 -1.09 12.32 -2.90
CA GLU A 50 -0.20 12.20 -1.77
C GLU A 50 0.00 10.73 -1.39
N PRO A 51 1.18 10.36 -0.89
CA PRO A 51 1.41 9.00 -0.39
C PRO A 51 0.36 8.59 0.65
N MET A 52 -0.12 7.35 0.59
CA MET A 52 -1.15 6.82 1.49
C MET A 52 -0.78 6.92 2.98
N THR A 53 0.51 6.99 3.28
CA THR A 53 1.04 7.12 4.65
C THR A 53 1.14 8.56 5.14
N LYS A 54 0.93 9.55 4.27
CA LYS A 54 1.13 10.96 4.62
C LYS A 54 0.31 11.40 5.84
N TYR A 55 -0.94 10.97 5.92
CA TYR A 55 -1.82 11.27 7.05
C TYR A 55 -1.18 10.89 8.40
N ASN A 56 -0.56 9.73 8.46
CA ASN A 56 0.07 9.21 9.66
C ASN A 56 1.38 9.94 9.96
N PHE A 57 2.23 10.16 8.93
CA PHE A 57 3.51 10.84 9.11
C PHE A 57 3.36 12.32 9.50
N ASP A 58 2.36 13.02 9.02
CA ASP A 58 2.07 14.40 9.41
C ASP A 58 1.80 14.54 10.93
N ARG A 59 1.36 13.45 11.58
CA ARG A 59 1.08 13.39 13.02
C ARG A 59 2.23 12.86 13.86
N HIS A 60 3.38 12.56 13.24
CA HIS A 60 4.54 12.01 13.92
C HIS A 60 4.98 12.82 15.16
N ALA A 61 5.00 14.14 15.03
CA ALA A 61 5.45 15.03 16.10
C ALA A 61 4.55 14.92 17.34
N ASP A 62 3.22 14.86 17.15
CA ASP A 62 2.25 14.72 18.24
C ASP A 62 2.39 13.35 18.95
N TRP A 63 2.47 12.26 18.19
CA TRP A 63 2.71 10.92 18.73
C TRP A 63 4.01 10.87 19.56
N LYS A 64 5.09 11.42 19.02
CA LYS A 64 6.38 11.48 19.69
C LYS A 64 6.34 12.31 20.98
N GLN A 65 5.67 13.46 20.97
CA GLN A 65 5.51 14.32 22.14
C GLN A 65 4.79 13.61 23.28
N LYS A 66 3.80 12.79 22.97
CA LYS A 66 3.05 11.98 23.94
C LYS A 66 3.78 10.71 24.39
N GLY A 67 4.96 10.44 23.84
CA GLY A 67 5.71 9.22 24.15
C GLY A 67 5.04 7.94 23.63
N GLN A 68 4.17 8.06 22.62
CA GLN A 68 3.47 6.96 22.00
C GLN A 68 4.17 6.50 20.73
N MET A 69 3.88 5.28 20.33
CA MET A 69 4.39 4.67 19.09
C MET A 69 3.22 4.22 18.21
N ALA A 70 3.29 4.56 16.94
CA ALA A 70 2.44 3.99 15.90
C ALA A 70 3.30 3.22 14.90
N CYS A 71 2.94 1.97 14.64
CA CYS A 71 3.56 1.13 13.62
C CYS A 71 2.51 0.82 12.56
N ILE A 72 2.69 1.35 11.38
CA ILE A 72 1.77 1.18 10.25
C ILE A 72 2.39 0.26 9.19
N CYS A 73 1.59 -0.20 8.24
CA CYS A 73 2.07 -1.04 7.15
C CYS A 73 2.69 -2.37 7.62
N LEU A 74 2.04 -3.05 8.57
CA LEU A 74 2.47 -4.34 9.10
C LEU A 74 1.82 -5.54 8.39
N GLY A 75 1.43 -5.36 7.13
CA GLY A 75 0.87 -6.42 6.30
C GLY A 75 1.93 -7.22 5.55
N ILE A 76 1.56 -7.64 4.35
CA ILE A 76 2.47 -8.33 3.43
C ILE A 76 3.12 -7.28 2.52
N ASP A 77 2.31 -6.52 1.83
CA ASP A 77 2.67 -5.41 0.96
C ASP A 77 1.68 -4.26 1.18
N PRO A 78 2.09 -3.27 1.93
CA PRO A 78 3.37 -3.09 2.61
C PRO A 78 3.52 -3.91 3.91
N GLY A 79 4.77 -4.26 4.26
CA GLY A 79 5.10 -4.90 5.53
C GLY A 79 6.21 -5.94 5.43
N VAL A 80 5.88 -7.23 5.27
CA VAL A 80 6.87 -8.33 5.24
C VAL A 80 7.85 -8.18 4.07
N VAL A 81 7.45 -7.61 2.95
CA VAL A 81 8.34 -7.33 1.81
C VAL A 81 9.49 -6.40 2.20
N ASN A 82 9.24 -5.42 3.06
CA ASN A 82 10.27 -4.52 3.59
C ASN A 82 11.29 -5.28 4.46
N VAL A 83 10.80 -6.26 5.24
CA VAL A 83 11.67 -7.13 6.04
C VAL A 83 12.55 -8.00 5.14
N PHE A 84 12.00 -8.54 4.05
CA PHE A 84 12.79 -9.32 3.09
C PHE A 84 13.83 -8.46 2.36
N ALA A 85 13.47 -7.26 1.94
CA ALA A 85 14.40 -6.33 1.33
C ALA A 85 15.57 -6.00 2.30
N LYS A 86 15.24 -5.70 3.56
CA LYS A 86 16.23 -5.44 4.60
C LYS A 86 17.13 -6.64 4.87
N TYR A 87 16.54 -7.84 4.96
CA TYR A 87 17.29 -9.08 5.13
C TYR A 87 18.26 -9.34 3.96
N ALA A 88 17.78 -9.12 2.73
CA ALA A 88 18.59 -9.27 1.53
C ALA A 88 19.80 -8.31 1.54
N ALA A 89 19.56 -7.04 1.89
CA ALA A 89 20.61 -6.03 2.01
C ALA A 89 21.66 -6.34 3.08
N GLU A 90 21.27 -7.00 4.18
CA GLU A 90 22.18 -7.28 5.29
C GLU A 90 22.93 -8.62 5.16
N TYR A 91 22.31 -9.60 4.49
CA TYR A 91 22.81 -10.98 4.56
C TYR A 91 23.02 -11.69 3.24
N LEU A 92 22.42 -11.19 2.13
CA LEU A 92 22.44 -11.92 0.85
C LEU A 92 23.24 -11.24 -0.24
N PHE A 93 23.35 -9.92 -0.21
CA PHE A 93 24.00 -9.14 -1.25
C PHE A 93 24.96 -8.12 -0.65
N ASP A 94 26.07 -7.86 -1.33
CA ASP A 94 27.02 -6.82 -0.96
C ASP A 94 26.46 -5.42 -1.23
N GLU A 95 25.67 -5.29 -2.28
CA GLU A 95 25.01 -4.04 -2.71
C GLU A 95 23.67 -4.37 -3.39
N LEU A 96 22.64 -3.58 -3.07
CA LEU A 96 21.37 -3.61 -3.76
C LEU A 96 21.31 -2.43 -4.75
N GLN A 97 21.12 -2.74 -6.02
CA GLN A 97 20.91 -1.73 -7.05
C GLN A 97 19.43 -1.40 -7.18
N GLU A 98 18.58 -2.42 -7.19
CA GLU A 98 17.13 -2.29 -7.35
C GLU A 98 16.41 -3.26 -6.43
N VAL A 99 15.23 -2.88 -5.98
CA VAL A 99 14.30 -3.73 -5.22
C VAL A 99 12.93 -3.64 -5.87
N HIS A 100 12.47 -4.74 -6.43
CA HIS A 100 11.13 -4.85 -7.00
C HIS A 100 10.28 -5.79 -6.14
N VAL A 101 9.09 -5.33 -5.79
CA VAL A 101 8.07 -6.15 -5.13
C VAL A 101 6.98 -6.45 -6.15
N LYS A 102 6.74 -7.74 -6.38
CA LYS A 102 5.74 -8.21 -7.33
C LYS A 102 4.79 -9.14 -6.61
N ASP A 103 3.55 -8.71 -6.48
CA ASP A 103 2.48 -9.44 -5.82
C ASP A 103 1.49 -10.01 -6.84
N GLY A 104 0.90 -11.15 -6.53
CA GLY A 104 -0.07 -11.78 -7.40
C GLY A 104 -0.92 -12.81 -6.66
N GLY A 105 -2.15 -12.99 -7.11
CA GLY A 105 -3.10 -13.93 -6.54
C GLY A 105 -3.62 -14.94 -7.57
N ASN A 106 -3.81 -16.18 -7.16
CA ASN A 106 -4.37 -17.27 -7.97
C ASN A 106 -5.72 -17.74 -7.44
N LEU A 107 -6.67 -16.86 -7.28
CA LEU A 107 -8.01 -17.22 -6.85
C LEU A 107 -8.67 -18.17 -7.86
N THR A 108 -9.13 -19.31 -7.36
CA THR A 108 -9.93 -20.25 -8.15
C THR A 108 -11.41 -19.98 -7.88
N PRO A 109 -12.14 -19.44 -8.86
CA PRO A 109 -13.57 -19.19 -8.70
C PRO A 109 -14.35 -20.51 -8.60
N PRO A 110 -15.46 -20.54 -7.87
CA PRO A 110 -16.43 -21.60 -7.99
C PRO A 110 -16.87 -21.80 -9.44
N GLU A 111 -17.19 -23.02 -9.85
CA GLU A 111 -17.56 -23.36 -11.23
C GLU A 111 -18.62 -22.44 -11.82
N ARG A 112 -19.61 -22.06 -11.01
CA ARG A 112 -20.71 -21.14 -11.39
C ARG A 112 -20.25 -19.71 -11.69
N GLU A 113 -19.03 -19.35 -11.33
CA GLU A 113 -18.49 -17.98 -11.42
C GLU A 113 -17.28 -17.86 -12.34
N LYS A 114 -16.95 -18.93 -13.08
CA LYS A 114 -15.77 -18.99 -13.97
C LYS A 114 -15.67 -17.85 -14.99
N ASN A 115 -16.77 -17.23 -15.35
CA ASN A 115 -16.81 -16.13 -16.32
C ASN A 115 -17.05 -14.77 -15.68
N ARG A 116 -16.82 -14.64 -14.37
CA ARG A 116 -16.98 -13.39 -13.64
C ARG A 116 -15.64 -12.86 -13.18
N ILE A 117 -15.53 -11.54 -13.11
CA ILE A 117 -14.42 -10.90 -12.41
C ILE A 117 -14.65 -11.12 -10.92
N LEU A 118 -13.69 -11.74 -10.26
CA LEU A 118 -13.70 -11.96 -8.81
C LEU A 118 -12.68 -11.05 -8.16
N PHE A 119 -13.12 -10.34 -7.14
CA PHE A 119 -12.26 -9.55 -6.30
C PHE A 119 -11.93 -10.36 -5.05
N GLY A 120 -10.67 -10.71 -4.86
CA GLY A 120 -10.18 -11.42 -3.67
C GLY A 120 -9.91 -10.51 -2.49
N PHE A 121 -10.00 -9.22 -2.69
CA PHE A 121 -9.76 -8.16 -1.72
C PHE A 121 -10.82 -7.06 -1.88
N ASN A 122 -10.69 -5.97 -1.13
CA ASN A 122 -11.59 -4.83 -1.28
C ASN A 122 -11.40 -4.20 -2.68
N PRO A 123 -12.43 -4.21 -3.56
CA PRO A 123 -12.28 -3.72 -4.91
C PRO A 123 -11.93 -2.23 -4.99
N TRP A 124 -12.36 -1.42 -4.02
CA TRP A 124 -12.04 0.00 -3.98
C TRP A 124 -10.57 0.24 -3.70
N THR A 125 -9.98 -0.52 -2.77
CA THR A 125 -8.55 -0.43 -2.48
C THR A 125 -7.71 -0.84 -3.70
N VAL A 126 -8.11 -1.92 -4.40
CA VAL A 126 -7.44 -2.35 -5.63
C VAL A 126 -7.51 -1.28 -6.72
N LEU A 127 -8.69 -0.64 -6.88
CA LEU A 127 -8.84 0.44 -7.85
C LEU A 127 -7.98 1.66 -7.49
N ASP A 128 -7.92 2.01 -6.21
CA ASP A 128 -7.06 3.11 -5.74
C ASP A 128 -5.59 2.80 -6.01
N GLU A 129 -5.13 1.61 -5.71
CA GLU A 129 -3.74 1.20 -5.95
C GLU A 129 -3.35 1.23 -7.43
N VAL A 130 -4.27 0.81 -8.31
CA VAL A 130 -4.01 0.72 -9.75
C VAL A 130 -4.19 2.04 -10.48
N MET A 131 -5.11 2.89 -10.03
CA MET A 131 -5.49 4.13 -10.72
C MET A 131 -4.77 5.37 -10.20
N ASN A 132 -4.09 5.28 -9.08
CA ASN A 132 -3.32 6.39 -8.54
C ASN A 132 -1.97 6.56 -9.25
N PRO A 133 -1.41 7.77 -9.23
CA PRO A 133 -0.04 7.97 -9.64
C PRO A 133 0.92 7.07 -8.86
N ASN A 134 1.92 6.57 -9.54
CA ASN A 134 2.98 5.76 -8.95
C ASN A 134 4.01 6.64 -8.24
N ALA A 135 4.60 6.11 -7.18
CA ALA A 135 5.75 6.73 -6.52
C ALA A 135 6.93 5.77 -6.55
N GLU A 136 7.98 6.13 -7.25
CA GLU A 136 9.27 5.43 -7.24
C GLU A 136 10.27 6.23 -6.43
N TRP A 137 11.12 5.57 -5.67
CA TRP A 137 12.18 6.25 -4.93
C TRP A 137 13.53 6.03 -5.60
N ASP A 138 14.16 7.11 -5.97
CA ASP A 138 15.53 7.14 -6.49
C ASP A 138 16.49 7.75 -5.46
N ARG A 139 17.69 7.21 -5.38
CA ARG A 139 18.67 7.63 -4.38
C ARG A 139 19.13 9.08 -4.55
N GLU A 140 19.20 9.57 -5.79
CA GLU A 140 19.70 10.90 -6.11
C GLU A 140 18.57 11.94 -6.21
N GLN A 141 17.40 11.51 -6.72
CA GLN A 141 16.29 12.39 -7.04
C GLN A 141 15.18 12.36 -5.98
N GLY A 142 15.18 11.37 -5.08
CA GLY A 142 14.10 11.17 -4.11
C GLY A 142 12.88 10.50 -4.72
N PHE A 143 11.68 10.90 -4.28
CA PHE A 143 10.45 10.36 -4.84
C PHE A 143 10.13 10.95 -6.21
N LEU A 144 10.03 10.09 -7.19
CA LEU A 144 9.54 10.37 -8.54
C LEU A 144 8.08 9.95 -8.61
N ILE A 145 7.23 10.86 -9.08
CA ILE A 145 5.80 10.59 -9.24
C ILE A 145 5.50 10.48 -10.72
N GLU A 146 4.93 9.35 -11.12
CA GLU A 146 4.54 9.05 -12.49
C GLU A 146 3.03 8.82 -12.57
N ASP A 147 2.47 9.05 -13.74
CA ASP A 147 1.06 8.78 -13.99
C ASP A 147 0.72 7.30 -13.80
N ALA A 148 -0.52 7.00 -13.45
CA ALA A 148 -1.00 5.64 -13.39
C ALA A 148 -0.72 4.90 -14.71
N PHE A 149 -0.28 3.65 -14.60
CA PHE A 149 0.15 2.80 -15.73
C PHE A 149 1.40 3.26 -16.50
N ALA A 150 2.09 4.30 -16.06
CA ALA A 150 3.39 4.63 -16.60
C ALA A 150 4.39 3.52 -16.28
N GLY A 151 5.31 3.26 -17.20
CA GLY A 151 6.34 2.24 -17.02
C GLY A 151 5.82 0.80 -17.00
N GLU A 152 4.71 0.51 -17.67
CA GLU A 152 4.19 -0.85 -17.79
C GLU A 152 5.25 -1.81 -18.32
N GLU A 153 5.47 -2.90 -17.62
CA GLU A 153 6.42 -3.95 -17.99
C GLU A 153 5.78 -5.33 -18.02
N GLU A 154 6.31 -6.22 -18.86
CA GLU A 154 5.93 -7.63 -18.83
C GLU A 154 6.83 -8.40 -17.87
N PHE A 155 6.21 -9.14 -16.96
CA PHE A 155 6.92 -10.01 -16.04
C PHE A 155 6.26 -11.38 -16.02
N GLN A 156 7.08 -12.41 -16.14
CA GLN A 156 6.60 -13.79 -16.02
C GLN A 156 6.76 -14.25 -14.57
N MET A 157 5.64 -14.46 -13.90
CA MET A 157 5.65 -15.07 -12.57
C MET A 157 6.17 -16.49 -12.64
N PRO A 158 6.87 -16.97 -11.59
CA PRO A 158 7.29 -18.36 -11.49
C PRO A 158 6.10 -19.33 -11.59
N GLU A 159 6.33 -20.50 -12.19
CA GLU A 159 5.33 -21.57 -12.15
C GLU A 159 4.96 -21.94 -10.70
N PRO A 160 3.69 -22.23 -10.40
CA PRO A 160 2.57 -22.46 -11.32
C PRO A 160 1.67 -21.24 -11.58
N PHE A 161 2.10 -20.03 -11.29
CA PHE A 161 1.22 -18.85 -11.26
C PHE A 161 0.87 -18.31 -12.65
N GLY A 162 1.73 -18.47 -13.64
CA GLY A 162 1.41 -18.24 -15.06
C GLY A 162 0.97 -16.82 -15.45
N LEU A 163 1.12 -15.83 -14.59
CA LEU A 163 0.87 -14.44 -14.90
C LEU A 163 2.00 -13.87 -15.73
N ASN A 164 1.66 -13.20 -16.84
CA ASN A 164 2.64 -12.74 -17.81
C ASN A 164 2.72 -11.22 -17.92
N ARG A 165 1.86 -10.49 -17.23
CA ARG A 165 1.84 -9.04 -17.36
C ARG A 165 1.59 -8.36 -16.01
N LEU A 166 2.44 -7.41 -15.71
CA LEU A 166 2.31 -6.53 -14.56
C LEU A 166 2.29 -5.08 -15.03
N VAL A 167 1.59 -4.27 -14.30
CA VAL A 167 1.60 -2.82 -14.45
C VAL A 167 2.35 -2.27 -13.24
N LYS A 168 3.24 -1.35 -13.51
CA LYS A 168 4.05 -0.70 -12.48
C LYS A 168 3.27 0.41 -11.81
#